data_bfaeefee4c64d23215422c6fb5baaa5b
#
_entry.id   bfaeefee4c64d23215422c6fb5baaa5b
#
_cell.length_a   1.000
_cell.length_b   1.000
_cell.length_c   1.000
_cell.angle_alpha   90.00
_cell.angle_beta   90.00
_cell.angle_gamma   90.00
#
_symmetry.space_group_name_H-M   'P 1'
#
loop_
_entity.id
_entity.type
_entity.pdbx_description
1 polymer ?
#
loop_
_entity_poly.entity_id
_entity_poly.type
_entity_poly.pdbx_seq_one_letter_code
_entity_poly.pdbx_strand_id
1 'polypeptide(L)'
;MTGLTDVIVVGGGPAGCISALALCRLGLSVRLIEEHVGARPHVGEAISVAVLRQLHDLGLEGILDRAGWQRFSRCDERWATESWITRDAPPGAATLDRGRFDAALVDICREAGVVVDLGRRATTAIRRSEGGWSVILADGEVRGANFLVDAAGRRGLLPKSRRWQGPRTIALYAYWSGAGLPDRPRIAAGGGVWSWGAPVADLGFNATLFTDRQALPRSRGDLRQIYLDGLADTDLLPQLRTVLSCGQVTACDASAWLDEEAVGPDYIKVGEAAQSFDPLASMGVQHCIQSARSASVVVNTILRRPGSQAVARQYYEQRLERSAWTHAVATKEIYGRSVHAEKPFWRSRCAGGAAAARVEAHPMSRPKPVLSTPIHLDRSRVVEVPCLCGDFVEPRLAVLAGTEGEPVAFLGGIPIDMIVLAIVDSETVGDLLEALVRGQAGTQAHRVCGWLIDKGVVQVSAVCEQPRR
;
A
#
# COMPACT_ATOMS: atom_id res chain seq x y z
N MET A 1 -23.49 -13.43 29.08
CA MET A 1 -23.31 -13.55 27.60
C MET A 1 -22.81 -12.22 27.09
N THR A 2 -21.53 -12.11 26.73
CA THR A 2 -21.01 -10.91 26.06
C THR A 2 -21.70 -10.81 24.71
N GLY A 3 -22.44 -9.72 24.47
CA GLY A 3 -23.22 -9.52 23.23
C GLY A 3 -22.37 -9.71 21.99
N LEU A 4 -23.01 -10.22 20.93
CA LEU A 4 -22.42 -10.36 19.60
C LEU A 4 -22.07 -8.96 19.08
N THR A 5 -20.82 -8.73 18.64
CA THR A 5 -20.43 -7.49 17.97
C THR A 5 -20.61 -7.60 16.45
N ASP A 6 -20.77 -6.49 15.74
CA ASP A 6 -20.82 -6.54 14.27
C ASP A 6 -19.49 -7.04 13.72
N VAL A 7 -18.37 -6.51 14.23
CA VAL A 7 -17.04 -6.81 13.72
C VAL A 7 -16.04 -7.07 14.83
N ILE A 8 -15.28 -8.16 14.72
CA ILE A 8 -14.02 -8.35 15.45
C ILE A 8 -12.85 -8.05 14.52
N VAL A 9 -11.92 -7.22 15.00
CA VAL A 9 -10.63 -6.95 14.38
C VAL A 9 -9.53 -7.61 15.20
N VAL A 10 -8.70 -8.44 14.60
CA VAL A 10 -7.59 -9.13 15.28
C VAL A 10 -6.26 -8.53 14.86
N GLY A 11 -5.54 -7.93 15.82
CA GLY A 11 -4.26 -7.26 15.65
C GLY A 11 -4.38 -5.74 15.75
N GLY A 12 -3.67 -5.13 16.71
CA GLY A 12 -3.65 -3.70 17.01
C GLY A 12 -2.53 -2.91 16.29
N GLY A 13 -2.00 -3.44 15.20
CA GLY A 13 -1.10 -2.67 14.31
C GLY A 13 -1.86 -1.63 13.48
N PRO A 14 -1.15 -0.86 12.60
CA PRO A 14 -1.77 0.24 11.86
C PRO A 14 -2.99 -0.19 11.03
N ALA A 15 -2.94 -1.34 10.37
CA ALA A 15 -4.07 -1.83 9.58
C ALA A 15 -5.29 -2.14 10.44
N GLY A 16 -5.10 -2.80 11.60
CA GLY A 16 -6.21 -3.15 12.49
C GLY A 16 -6.82 -1.94 13.17
N CYS A 17 -6.01 -1.04 13.72
CA CYS A 17 -6.50 0.17 14.37
C CYS A 17 -7.25 1.07 13.39
N ILE A 18 -6.71 1.31 12.18
CA ILE A 18 -7.38 2.12 11.16
C ILE A 18 -8.69 1.45 10.70
N SER A 19 -8.71 0.11 10.55
CA SER A 19 -9.96 -0.61 10.24
C SER A 19 -10.99 -0.45 11.36
N ALA A 20 -10.57 -0.63 12.62
CA ALA A 20 -11.47 -0.51 13.77
C ALA A 20 -12.05 0.90 13.89
N LEU A 21 -11.21 1.93 13.75
CA LEU A 21 -11.65 3.33 13.75
C LEU A 21 -12.63 3.64 12.62
N ALA A 22 -12.31 3.22 11.40
CA ALA A 22 -13.14 3.48 10.23
C ALA A 22 -14.51 2.78 10.35
N LEU A 23 -14.54 1.53 10.79
CA LEU A 23 -15.77 0.76 10.99
C LEU A 23 -16.63 1.35 12.14
N CYS A 24 -16.00 1.78 13.24
CA CYS A 24 -16.69 2.47 14.33
C CYS A 24 -17.32 3.78 13.85
N ARG A 25 -16.62 4.59 13.04
CA ARG A 25 -17.15 5.81 12.42
C ARG A 25 -18.33 5.55 11.47
N LEU A 26 -18.36 4.37 10.83
CA LEU A 26 -19.50 3.91 10.04
C LEU A 26 -20.68 3.41 10.88
N GLY A 27 -20.58 3.50 12.22
CA GLY A 27 -21.64 3.14 13.16
C GLY A 27 -21.79 1.64 13.39
N LEU A 28 -20.74 0.86 13.19
CA LEU A 28 -20.68 -0.57 13.53
C LEU A 28 -20.13 -0.76 14.95
N SER A 29 -20.62 -1.76 15.67
CA SER A 29 -20.04 -2.18 16.94
C SER A 29 -18.76 -2.98 16.67
N VAL A 30 -17.61 -2.47 17.16
CA VAL A 30 -16.29 -3.03 16.86
C VAL A 30 -15.57 -3.45 18.13
N ARG A 31 -14.98 -4.65 18.08
CA ARG A 31 -14.05 -5.15 19.09
C ARG A 31 -12.68 -5.37 18.46
N LEU A 32 -11.65 -4.75 19.02
CA LEU A 32 -10.25 -4.93 18.66
C LEU A 32 -9.56 -5.84 19.67
N ILE A 33 -8.90 -6.91 19.20
CA ILE A 33 -8.11 -7.83 20.02
C ILE A 33 -6.63 -7.61 19.71
N GLU A 34 -5.84 -7.25 20.73
CA GLU A 34 -4.39 -7.02 20.60
C GLU A 34 -3.62 -7.77 21.69
N GLU A 35 -2.58 -8.51 21.29
CA GLU A 35 -1.80 -9.35 22.19
C GLU A 35 -0.78 -8.56 23.05
N HIS A 36 -0.32 -7.40 22.60
CA HIS A 36 0.71 -6.62 23.29
C HIS A 36 0.09 -5.48 24.11
N VAL A 37 0.68 -5.23 25.27
CA VAL A 37 0.37 -4.08 26.11
C VAL A 37 1.46 -3.04 25.94
N GLY A 38 1.09 -1.84 25.49
CA GLY A 38 2.04 -0.74 25.26
C GLY A 38 2.93 -0.91 24.02
N ALA A 39 4.00 -0.14 23.97
CA ALA A 39 4.95 -0.13 22.87
C ALA A 39 5.73 -1.45 22.79
N ARG A 40 5.70 -2.10 21.66
CA ARG A 40 6.47 -3.33 21.41
C ARG A 40 7.70 -3.02 20.58
N PRO A 41 8.82 -3.73 20.78
CA PRO A 41 9.97 -3.61 19.88
C PRO A 41 9.57 -3.93 18.45
N HIS A 42 9.86 -3.01 17.56
CA HIS A 42 9.61 -3.16 16.12
C HIS A 42 10.80 -2.58 15.35
N VAL A 43 10.94 -2.96 14.07
CA VAL A 43 11.89 -2.29 13.19
C VAL A 43 11.45 -0.83 13.03
N GLY A 44 12.40 0.12 13.12
CA GLY A 44 12.14 1.53 12.84
C GLY A 44 11.68 1.70 11.39
N GLU A 45 10.86 2.69 11.13
CA GLU A 45 10.26 2.86 9.81
C GLU A 45 10.38 4.32 9.32
N ALA A 46 10.70 4.46 8.03
CA ALA A 46 10.55 5.72 7.33
C ALA A 46 9.11 5.89 6.85
N ILE A 47 8.55 7.05 7.03
CA ILE A 47 7.22 7.41 6.54
C ILE A 47 7.31 8.46 5.43
N SER A 48 6.47 8.28 4.42
CA SER A 48 6.36 9.19 3.28
C SER A 48 5.34 10.31 3.54
N VAL A 49 5.41 11.36 2.71
CA VAL A 49 4.37 12.42 2.67
C VAL A 49 2.97 11.85 2.46
N ALA A 50 2.85 10.74 1.73
CA ALA A 50 1.55 10.11 1.51
C ALA A 50 0.95 9.57 2.82
N VAL A 51 1.78 9.05 3.74
CA VAL A 51 1.32 8.65 5.08
C VAL A 51 0.84 9.86 5.87
N LEU A 52 1.58 10.98 5.83
CA LEU A 52 1.19 12.21 6.52
C LEU A 52 -0.17 12.73 6.03
N ARG A 53 -0.38 12.74 4.72
CA ARG A 53 -1.68 13.12 4.13
C ARG A 53 -2.80 12.20 4.56
N GLN A 54 -2.57 10.88 4.54
CA GLN A 54 -3.57 9.91 4.96
C GLN A 54 -3.93 10.04 6.45
N LEU A 55 -2.95 10.32 7.32
CA LEU A 55 -3.21 10.58 8.73
C LEU A 55 -4.00 11.89 8.92
N HIS A 56 -3.68 12.93 8.16
CA HIS A 56 -4.45 14.19 8.15
C HIS A 56 -5.90 13.96 7.70
N ASP A 57 -6.11 13.25 6.58
CA ASP A 57 -7.45 12.91 6.07
C ASP A 57 -8.30 12.11 7.08
N LEU A 58 -7.64 11.40 8.00
CA LEU A 58 -8.26 10.64 9.06
C LEU A 58 -8.44 11.44 10.36
N GLY A 59 -7.91 12.68 10.44
CA GLY A 59 -7.87 13.48 11.65
C GLY A 59 -6.95 12.89 12.72
N LEU A 60 -5.84 12.28 12.30
CA LEU A 60 -4.88 11.58 13.15
C LEU A 60 -3.49 12.21 13.12
N GLU A 61 -3.34 13.42 12.63
CA GLU A 61 -2.04 14.11 12.53
C GLU A 61 -1.30 14.23 13.86
N GLY A 62 -2.01 14.43 14.96
CA GLY A 62 -1.43 14.52 16.31
C GLY A 62 -0.79 13.24 16.84
N ILE A 63 -0.98 12.10 16.15
CA ILE A 63 -0.38 10.83 16.57
C ILE A 63 1.15 10.83 16.43
N LEU A 64 1.68 11.62 15.49
CA LEU A 64 3.12 11.65 15.23
C LEU A 64 3.91 12.19 16.42
N ASP A 65 3.36 13.16 17.14
CA ASP A 65 3.98 13.72 18.35
C ASP A 65 4.01 12.68 19.48
N ARG A 66 2.97 11.86 19.59
CA ARG A 66 2.93 10.72 20.53
C ARG A 66 3.93 9.62 20.15
N ALA A 67 4.20 9.44 18.83
CA ALA A 67 5.07 8.39 18.30
C ALA A 67 6.57 8.72 18.35
N GLY A 68 6.97 9.95 18.68
CA GLY A 68 8.38 10.35 18.69
C GLY A 68 8.99 10.28 17.30
N TRP A 69 8.45 11.05 16.34
CA TRP A 69 8.95 11.12 14.98
C TRP A 69 10.10 12.09 14.81
N GLN A 70 10.97 11.81 13.84
CA GLN A 70 12.11 12.66 13.48
C GLN A 70 12.11 12.93 11.98
N ARG A 71 12.01 14.21 11.61
CA ARG A 71 12.07 14.66 10.21
C ARG A 71 13.50 14.66 9.70
N PHE A 72 13.66 14.40 8.41
CA PHE A 72 14.92 14.55 7.71
C PHE A 72 14.71 15.21 6.34
N SER A 73 15.67 16.06 5.95
CA SER A 73 15.66 16.76 4.66
C SER A 73 16.62 16.17 3.65
N ARG A 74 17.50 15.28 4.08
CA ARG A 74 18.51 14.62 3.24
C ARG A 74 18.61 13.14 3.59
N CYS A 75 19.00 12.34 2.60
CA CYS A 75 19.36 10.95 2.75
C CYS A 75 20.63 10.66 1.94
N ASP A 76 21.41 9.70 2.39
CA ASP A 76 22.60 9.25 1.68
C ASP A 76 22.28 7.94 0.96
N GLU A 77 22.68 7.84 -0.31
CA GLU A 77 22.52 6.63 -1.11
C GLU A 77 23.87 6.17 -1.71
N ARG A 78 24.07 4.87 -1.74
CA ARG A 78 25.14 4.16 -2.45
C ARG A 78 24.50 3.03 -3.24
N TRP A 79 23.84 3.38 -4.35
CA TRP A 79 22.94 2.46 -5.09
C TRP A 79 23.33 2.29 -6.54
N ALA A 80 23.20 3.36 -7.34
CA ALA A 80 23.57 3.36 -8.74
C ALA A 80 25.07 3.59 -8.99
N THR A 81 25.80 3.95 -7.96
CA THR A 81 27.25 4.17 -7.94
C THR A 81 27.88 3.54 -6.71
N GLU A 82 29.17 3.29 -6.75
CA GLU A 82 29.93 2.80 -5.59
C GLU A 82 30.29 3.90 -4.59
N SER A 83 30.05 5.15 -4.93
CA SER A 83 30.28 6.30 -4.06
C SER A 83 29.01 6.72 -3.35
N TRP A 84 29.13 7.19 -2.11
CA TRP A 84 28.01 7.82 -1.40
C TRP A 84 27.60 9.14 -2.04
N ILE A 85 26.30 9.31 -2.25
CA ILE A 85 25.69 10.53 -2.78
C ILE A 85 24.62 10.99 -1.78
N THR A 86 24.71 12.25 -1.36
CA THR A 86 23.66 12.86 -0.54
C THR A 86 22.59 13.45 -1.46
N ARG A 87 21.32 13.08 -1.23
CA ARG A 87 20.16 13.61 -1.96
C ARG A 87 19.20 14.31 -1.02
N ASP A 88 18.48 15.27 -1.55
CA ASP A 88 17.35 15.84 -0.86
C ASP A 88 16.23 14.80 -0.70
N ALA A 89 15.73 14.67 0.51
CA ALA A 89 14.58 13.81 0.79
C ALA A 89 13.27 14.48 0.36
N PRO A 90 12.24 13.71 0.01
CA PRO A 90 10.93 14.28 -0.24
C PRO A 90 10.45 15.14 0.94
N PRO A 91 9.81 16.30 0.68
CA PRO A 91 9.28 17.13 1.75
C PRO A 91 8.39 16.34 2.71
N GLY A 92 8.65 16.48 4.02
CA GLY A 92 7.88 15.76 5.06
C GLY A 92 8.31 14.31 5.33
N ALA A 93 9.40 13.84 4.71
CA ALA A 93 9.97 12.54 5.06
C ALA A 93 10.42 12.50 6.52
N ALA A 94 10.11 11.42 7.20
CA ALA A 94 10.45 11.26 8.61
C ALA A 94 10.68 9.78 8.97
N THR A 95 11.34 9.55 10.08
CA THR A 95 11.39 8.25 10.77
C THR A 95 10.51 8.30 12.00
N LEU A 96 10.00 7.17 12.44
CA LEU A 96 9.20 7.06 13.65
C LEU A 96 9.49 5.75 14.41
N ASP A 97 9.24 5.82 15.72
CA ASP A 97 9.17 4.62 16.56
C ASP A 97 7.83 3.92 16.34
N ARG A 98 7.88 2.78 15.65
CA ARG A 98 6.70 1.97 15.36
C ARG A 98 6.02 1.43 16.60
N GLY A 99 6.77 1.12 17.64
CA GLY A 99 6.19 0.64 18.89
C GLY A 99 5.29 1.69 19.53
N ARG A 100 5.78 2.93 19.65
CA ARG A 100 5.00 4.07 20.15
C ARG A 100 3.83 4.43 19.24
N PHE A 101 4.06 4.40 17.93
CA PHE A 101 3.02 4.69 16.94
C PHE A 101 1.86 3.69 17.02
N ASP A 102 2.17 2.39 17.06
CA ASP A 102 1.16 1.34 17.15
C ASP A 102 0.38 1.44 18.48
N ALA A 103 1.06 1.69 19.61
CA ALA A 103 0.42 1.88 20.91
C ALA A 103 -0.51 3.11 20.93
N ALA A 104 -0.07 4.23 20.36
CA ALA A 104 -0.89 5.44 20.28
C ALA A 104 -2.15 5.24 19.40
N LEU A 105 -2.07 4.44 18.34
CA LEU A 105 -3.25 4.07 17.55
C LEU A 105 -4.26 3.26 18.36
N VAL A 106 -3.81 2.34 19.20
CA VAL A 106 -4.70 1.56 20.10
C VAL A 106 -5.41 2.47 21.08
N ASP A 107 -4.71 3.45 21.66
CA ASP A 107 -5.32 4.42 22.57
C ASP A 107 -6.39 5.28 21.88
N ILE A 108 -6.11 5.75 20.66
CA ILE A 108 -7.10 6.46 19.84
C ILE A 108 -8.31 5.58 19.53
N CYS A 109 -8.15 4.29 19.29
CA CYS A 109 -9.28 3.37 19.13
C CYS A 109 -10.19 3.36 20.36
N ARG A 110 -9.61 3.33 21.57
CA ARG A 110 -10.37 3.39 22.84
C ARG A 110 -11.09 4.71 23.00
N GLU A 111 -10.39 5.83 22.74
CA GLU A 111 -10.96 7.19 22.79
C GLU A 111 -12.16 7.33 21.82
N ALA A 112 -12.14 6.64 20.69
CA ALA A 112 -13.19 6.63 19.67
C ALA A 112 -14.37 5.65 19.99
N GLY A 113 -14.32 4.92 21.10
CA GLY A 113 -15.39 4.00 21.50
C GLY A 113 -15.26 2.56 20.99
N VAL A 114 -14.13 2.20 20.38
CA VAL A 114 -13.83 0.80 20.04
C VAL A 114 -13.60 0.00 21.34
N VAL A 115 -14.25 -1.15 21.47
CA VAL A 115 -13.99 -2.06 22.60
C VAL A 115 -12.64 -2.76 22.35
N VAL A 116 -11.65 -2.55 23.23
CA VAL A 116 -10.31 -3.10 23.05
C VAL A 116 -9.99 -4.14 24.11
N ASP A 117 -9.78 -5.38 23.68
CA ASP A 117 -9.22 -6.48 24.47
C ASP A 117 -7.69 -6.45 24.37
N LEU A 118 -7.02 -5.67 25.22
CA LEU A 118 -5.58 -5.49 25.23
C LEU A 118 -4.87 -6.56 26.07
N GLY A 119 -3.69 -7.02 25.64
CA GLY A 119 -2.95 -8.11 26.27
C GLY A 119 -3.59 -9.47 26.01
N ARG A 120 -4.46 -9.58 25.02
CA ARG A 120 -5.22 -10.78 24.70
C ARG A 120 -4.84 -11.31 23.32
N ARG A 121 -4.32 -12.51 23.27
CA ARG A 121 -3.92 -13.15 22.02
C ARG A 121 -5.06 -14.01 21.45
N ALA A 122 -5.53 -13.68 20.25
CA ALA A 122 -6.38 -14.58 19.47
C ALA A 122 -5.56 -15.75 18.94
N THR A 123 -6.05 -16.97 19.13
CA THR A 123 -5.37 -18.21 18.71
C THR A 123 -6.06 -18.89 17.55
N THR A 124 -7.39 -18.83 17.49
CA THR A 124 -8.19 -19.55 16.51
C THR A 124 -9.47 -18.77 16.21
N ALA A 125 -9.91 -18.81 14.96
CA ALA A 125 -11.24 -18.34 14.56
C ALA A 125 -12.02 -19.50 13.94
N ILE A 126 -13.25 -19.70 14.42
CA ILE A 126 -14.13 -20.80 13.99
C ILE A 126 -15.44 -20.19 13.49
N ARG A 127 -15.93 -20.64 12.34
CA ARG A 127 -17.27 -20.26 11.84
C ARG A 127 -18.35 -20.85 12.73
N ARG A 128 -19.35 -20.06 13.04
CA ARG A 128 -20.53 -20.46 13.81
C ARG A 128 -21.55 -21.11 12.90
N SER A 129 -22.33 -22.04 13.43
CA SER A 129 -23.40 -22.72 12.68
C SER A 129 -24.51 -21.76 12.24
N GLU A 130 -24.79 -20.74 13.05
CA GLU A 130 -25.78 -19.69 12.79
C GLU A 130 -25.22 -18.49 12.00
N GLY A 131 -23.99 -18.59 11.50
CA GLY A 131 -23.28 -17.54 10.80
C GLY A 131 -22.38 -16.69 11.69
N GLY A 132 -21.39 -16.03 11.09
CA GLY A 132 -20.37 -15.26 11.77
C GLY A 132 -19.27 -16.11 12.42
N TRP A 133 -18.56 -15.53 13.38
CA TRP A 133 -17.30 -16.07 13.89
C TRP A 133 -17.25 -16.15 15.41
N SER A 134 -16.62 -17.19 15.91
CA SER A 134 -16.12 -17.31 17.28
C SER A 134 -14.61 -17.22 17.27
N VAL A 135 -14.04 -16.18 17.89
CA VAL A 135 -12.60 -16.00 18.08
C VAL A 135 -12.21 -16.49 19.46
N ILE A 136 -11.33 -17.47 19.52
CA ILE A 136 -10.84 -18.10 20.76
C ILE A 136 -9.55 -17.41 21.16
N LEU A 137 -9.48 -16.95 22.39
CA LEU A 137 -8.31 -16.34 22.99
C LEU A 137 -7.41 -17.38 23.67
N ALA A 138 -6.16 -17.02 23.95
CA ALA A 138 -5.16 -17.93 24.52
C ALA A 138 -5.53 -18.45 25.92
N ASP A 139 -6.37 -17.73 26.65
CA ASP A 139 -6.92 -18.11 27.97
C ASP A 139 -8.21 -18.94 27.91
N GLY A 140 -8.66 -19.28 26.67
CA GLY A 140 -9.88 -20.04 26.44
C GLY A 140 -11.16 -19.21 26.33
N GLU A 141 -11.12 -17.89 26.61
CA GLU A 141 -12.29 -17.05 26.41
C GLU A 141 -12.66 -16.95 24.93
N VAL A 142 -13.94 -16.76 24.64
CA VAL A 142 -14.48 -16.68 23.28
C VAL A 142 -15.13 -15.33 23.04
N ARG A 143 -14.89 -14.76 21.86
CA ARG A 143 -15.54 -13.54 21.38
C ARG A 143 -16.30 -13.84 20.10
N GLY A 144 -17.55 -13.40 20.01
CA GLY A 144 -18.42 -13.62 18.86
C GLY A 144 -18.63 -12.35 18.04
N ALA A 145 -18.63 -12.48 16.70
CA ALA A 145 -18.97 -11.39 15.78
C ALA A 145 -19.63 -11.90 14.51
N ASN A 146 -20.34 -11.00 13.80
CA ASN A 146 -20.90 -11.29 12.49
C ASN A 146 -19.82 -11.29 11.40
N PHE A 147 -18.78 -10.47 11.54
CA PHE A 147 -17.70 -10.31 10.56
C PHE A 147 -16.32 -10.33 11.24
N LEU A 148 -15.32 -10.90 10.56
CA LEU A 148 -13.94 -10.98 11.05
C LEU A 148 -13.00 -10.19 10.16
N VAL A 149 -12.24 -9.26 10.75
CA VAL A 149 -11.11 -8.57 10.12
C VAL A 149 -9.82 -9.16 10.66
N ASP A 150 -9.08 -9.90 9.82
CA ASP A 150 -7.74 -10.39 10.15
C ASP A 150 -6.70 -9.32 9.83
N ALA A 151 -6.20 -8.66 10.86
CA ALA A 151 -5.12 -7.68 10.83
C ALA A 151 -3.87 -8.16 11.61
N ALA A 152 -3.75 -9.49 11.84
CA ALA A 152 -2.69 -10.09 12.65
C ALA A 152 -1.31 -10.14 11.92
N GLY A 153 -1.11 -9.28 10.92
CA GLY A 153 0.13 -9.12 10.20
C GLY A 153 0.56 -10.39 9.45
N ARG A 154 1.86 -10.55 9.24
CA ARG A 154 2.40 -11.69 8.50
C ARG A 154 2.03 -13.05 9.09
N ARG A 155 1.77 -13.12 10.39
CA ARG A 155 1.33 -14.35 11.05
C ARG A 155 -0.07 -14.74 10.60
N GLY A 156 -0.99 -13.76 10.48
CA GLY A 156 -2.40 -13.97 10.20
C GLY A 156 -3.08 -14.83 11.26
N LEU A 157 -4.39 -14.76 11.36
CA LEU A 157 -5.24 -15.65 12.16
C LEU A 157 -5.92 -16.68 11.25
N LEU A 158 -6.37 -16.25 10.08
CA LEU A 158 -7.05 -17.09 9.09
C LEU A 158 -6.06 -17.93 8.26
N PRO A 159 -6.50 -19.03 7.62
CA PRO A 159 -5.72 -19.78 6.66
C PRO A 159 -5.08 -18.89 5.59
N LYS A 160 -3.93 -19.27 5.07
CA LYS A 160 -3.12 -18.48 4.15
C LYS A 160 -3.06 -19.15 2.79
N SER A 161 -3.37 -18.39 1.75
CA SER A 161 -3.21 -18.79 0.34
C SER A 161 -2.26 -17.78 -0.34
N ARG A 162 -0.94 -17.87 -0.02
CA ARG A 162 0.05 -16.87 -0.42
C ARG A 162 0.66 -17.15 -1.77
N ARG A 163 0.49 -16.24 -2.71
CA ARG A 163 1.21 -16.16 -3.96
C ARG A 163 2.40 -15.19 -3.81
N TRP A 164 3.61 -15.72 -3.94
CA TRP A 164 4.85 -14.94 -3.80
C TRP A 164 5.05 -14.01 -4.99
N GLN A 165 5.48 -12.77 -4.69
CA GLN A 165 5.67 -11.71 -5.69
C GLN A 165 7.14 -11.49 -6.08
N GLY A 166 8.04 -12.33 -5.60
CA GLY A 166 9.48 -12.26 -5.87
C GLY A 166 10.28 -13.25 -5.02
N PRO A 167 11.61 -13.11 -4.99
CA PRO A 167 12.47 -13.94 -4.18
C PRO A 167 12.16 -13.84 -2.68
N ARG A 168 12.42 -14.94 -1.95
CA ARG A 168 12.24 -14.95 -0.50
C ARG A 168 13.36 -14.13 0.16
N THR A 169 12.96 -13.04 0.78
CA THR A 169 13.87 -12.06 1.40
C THR A 169 13.75 -12.11 2.91
N ILE A 170 14.87 -12.05 3.61
CA ILE A 170 14.94 -11.89 5.06
C ILE A 170 15.58 -10.54 5.38
N ALA A 171 15.02 -9.86 6.36
CA ALA A 171 15.61 -8.69 6.97
C ALA A 171 16.28 -9.08 8.30
N LEU A 172 17.54 -8.70 8.48
CA LEU A 172 18.25 -8.76 9.74
C LEU A 172 18.44 -7.33 10.23
N TYR A 173 18.00 -7.01 11.44
CA TYR A 173 18.13 -5.66 11.96
C TYR A 173 18.59 -5.61 13.42
N ALA A 174 19.22 -4.51 13.76
CA ALA A 174 19.54 -4.15 15.13
C ALA A 174 19.56 -2.63 15.29
N TYR A 175 19.43 -2.18 16.53
CA TYR A 175 19.66 -0.79 16.91
C TYR A 175 21.09 -0.60 17.37
N TRP A 176 21.70 0.49 16.90
CA TRP A 176 23.09 0.85 17.17
C TRP A 176 23.16 2.10 18.02
N SER A 177 24.09 2.12 18.95
CA SER A 177 24.40 3.28 19.79
C SER A 177 25.91 3.56 19.78
N GLY A 178 26.30 4.80 20.05
CA GLY A 178 27.69 5.23 20.10
C GLY A 178 27.93 6.52 19.29
N ALA A 179 29.15 7.02 19.39
CA ALA A 179 29.56 8.23 18.68
C ALA A 179 29.83 7.94 17.19
N GLY A 180 29.51 8.91 16.32
CA GLY A 180 29.77 8.80 14.88
C GLY A 180 28.71 8.02 14.08
N LEU A 181 27.55 7.73 14.67
CA LEU A 181 26.41 7.23 13.92
C LEU A 181 25.92 8.25 12.91
N PRO A 182 25.42 7.82 11.73
CA PRO A 182 24.84 8.74 10.76
C PRO A 182 23.66 9.51 11.36
N ASP A 183 23.56 10.79 11.04
CA ASP A 183 22.50 11.71 11.49
C ASP A 183 21.27 11.72 10.58
N ARG A 184 21.31 10.93 9.49
CA ARG A 184 20.27 10.87 8.45
C ARG A 184 20.09 9.44 7.91
N PRO A 185 18.98 9.17 7.23
CA PRO A 185 18.77 7.86 6.58
C PRO A 185 19.83 7.56 5.52
N ARG A 186 20.18 6.29 5.42
CA ARG A 186 21.11 5.75 4.44
C ARG A 186 20.56 4.50 3.78
N ILE A 187 20.84 4.34 2.48
CA ILE A 187 20.58 3.12 1.74
C ILE A 187 21.79 2.74 0.91
N ALA A 188 22.15 1.46 0.91
CA ALA A 188 23.32 1.00 0.18
C ALA A 188 23.13 -0.38 -0.45
N ALA A 189 23.66 -0.53 -1.67
CA ALA A 189 23.76 -1.79 -2.39
C ALA A 189 25.11 -2.44 -2.13
N GLY A 190 25.12 -3.74 -1.81
CA GLY A 190 26.28 -4.60 -1.72
C GLY A 190 26.30 -5.69 -2.78
N GLY A 191 27.26 -6.59 -2.73
CA GLY A 191 27.43 -7.64 -3.74
C GLY A 191 26.25 -8.62 -3.87
N GLY A 192 25.67 -9.01 -2.75
CA GLY A 192 24.54 -9.96 -2.68
C GLY A 192 23.51 -9.58 -1.62
N VAL A 193 23.51 -8.33 -1.19
CA VAL A 193 22.66 -7.78 -0.15
C VAL A 193 22.39 -6.32 -0.41
N TRP A 194 21.42 -5.74 0.28
CA TRP A 194 21.32 -4.30 0.43
C TRP A 194 20.97 -3.95 1.87
N SER A 195 21.27 -2.75 2.26
CA SER A 195 21.02 -2.28 3.61
C SER A 195 20.33 -0.92 3.61
N TRP A 196 19.53 -0.70 4.64
CA TRP A 196 18.91 0.56 4.96
C TRP A 196 19.10 0.86 6.43
N GLY A 197 19.31 2.12 6.77
CA GLY A 197 19.37 2.53 8.15
C GLY A 197 18.95 3.96 8.34
N ALA A 198 18.49 4.29 9.55
CA ALA A 198 18.08 5.63 9.90
C ALA A 198 18.14 5.88 11.41
N PRO A 199 18.34 7.14 11.84
CA PRO A 199 18.17 7.50 13.23
C PRO A 199 16.68 7.38 13.61
N VAL A 200 16.42 6.80 14.77
CA VAL A 200 15.07 6.69 15.37
C VAL A 200 15.14 7.31 16.75
N ALA A 201 14.27 8.24 17.05
CA ALA A 201 14.28 8.97 18.32
C ALA A 201 14.33 8.01 19.51
N ASP A 202 15.19 8.29 20.48
CA ASP A 202 15.40 7.54 21.73
C ASP A 202 15.91 6.08 21.56
N LEU A 203 15.95 5.53 20.35
CA LEU A 203 16.39 4.15 20.08
C LEU A 203 17.78 4.05 19.46
N GLY A 204 18.34 5.18 18.98
CA GLY A 204 19.61 5.22 18.27
C GLY A 204 19.43 5.03 16.76
N PHE A 205 20.39 4.36 16.10
CA PHE A 205 20.36 4.14 14.66
C PHE A 205 19.87 2.73 14.34
N ASN A 206 18.74 2.61 13.68
CA ASN A 206 18.30 1.34 13.12
C ASN A 206 19.14 1.01 11.88
N ALA A 207 19.75 -0.17 11.83
CA ALA A 207 20.38 -0.68 10.62
C ALA A 207 19.73 -2.01 10.25
N THR A 208 19.26 -2.11 9.02
CA THR A 208 18.59 -3.31 8.50
C THR A 208 19.30 -3.79 7.25
N LEU A 209 19.65 -5.06 7.23
CA LEU A 209 20.26 -5.78 6.12
C LEU A 209 19.20 -6.67 5.46
N PHE A 210 19.11 -6.66 4.15
CA PHE A 210 18.22 -7.50 3.37
C PHE A 210 19.03 -8.49 2.53
N THR A 211 18.70 -9.77 2.66
CA THR A 211 19.39 -10.86 2.00
C THR A 211 18.40 -11.96 1.58
N ASP A 212 18.87 -12.88 0.73
CA ASP A 212 18.07 -14.06 0.36
C ASP A 212 17.92 -15.00 1.55
N ARG A 213 16.71 -15.57 1.70
CA ARG A 213 16.47 -16.60 2.72
C ARG A 213 17.43 -17.79 2.62
N GLN A 214 17.87 -18.13 1.41
CA GLN A 214 18.79 -19.24 1.15
C GLN A 214 20.22 -18.96 1.64
N ALA A 215 20.59 -17.69 1.81
CA ALA A 215 21.89 -17.29 2.35
C ALA A 215 21.98 -17.47 3.88
N LEU A 216 20.85 -17.72 4.55
CA LEU A 216 20.86 -17.92 6.00
C LEU A 216 21.14 -19.39 6.35
N PRO A 217 22.03 -19.65 7.34
CA PRO A 217 22.29 -20.99 7.85
C PRO A 217 21.02 -21.57 8.50
N ARG A 218 20.96 -22.89 8.57
CA ARG A 218 19.86 -23.59 9.25
C ARG A 218 19.90 -23.45 10.78
N SER A 219 21.07 -23.11 11.35
CA SER A 219 21.26 -22.87 12.78
C SER A 219 21.29 -21.38 13.11
N ARG A 220 20.73 -20.97 14.26
CA ARG A 220 20.67 -19.56 14.69
C ARG A 220 22.02 -18.94 15.06
N GLY A 221 23.12 -19.74 15.16
CA GLY A 221 24.41 -19.29 15.69
C GLY A 221 25.11 -18.19 14.88
N ASP A 222 24.83 -18.08 13.57
CA ASP A 222 25.62 -17.25 12.66
C ASP A 222 24.92 -15.96 12.20
N LEU A 223 23.70 -15.65 12.70
CA LEU A 223 22.93 -14.49 12.23
C LEU A 223 23.66 -13.17 12.47
N ARG A 224 24.36 -13.04 13.62
CA ARG A 224 25.11 -11.83 13.94
C ARG A 224 26.27 -11.62 12.97
N GLN A 225 27.00 -12.69 12.65
CA GLN A 225 28.15 -12.60 11.73
C GLN A 225 27.68 -12.23 10.31
N ILE A 226 26.64 -12.89 9.80
CA ILE A 226 26.05 -12.59 8.48
C ILE A 226 25.57 -11.13 8.42
N TYR A 227 24.96 -10.64 9.49
CA TYR A 227 24.51 -9.27 9.59
C TYR A 227 25.68 -8.28 9.53
N LEU A 228 26.74 -8.52 10.32
CA LEU A 228 27.90 -7.65 10.35
C LEU A 228 28.68 -7.65 9.02
N ASP A 229 28.87 -8.83 8.41
CA ASP A 229 29.53 -8.96 7.11
C ASP A 229 28.74 -8.27 6.00
N GLY A 230 27.41 -8.38 6.01
CA GLY A 230 26.54 -7.70 5.05
C GLY A 230 26.54 -6.19 5.24
N LEU A 231 26.57 -5.68 6.47
CA LEU A 231 26.71 -4.24 6.72
C LEU A 231 28.08 -3.72 6.28
N ALA A 232 29.13 -4.51 6.42
CA ALA A 232 30.48 -4.18 5.94
C ALA A 232 30.53 -4.14 4.39
N ASP A 233 29.87 -5.10 3.70
CA ASP A 233 29.77 -5.12 2.23
C ASP A 233 29.03 -3.88 1.69
N THR A 234 28.02 -3.42 2.38
CA THR A 234 27.26 -2.22 2.01
C THR A 234 27.90 -0.91 2.49
N ASP A 235 28.88 -0.95 3.40
CA ASP A 235 29.48 0.22 4.05
C ASP A 235 28.42 1.16 4.68
N LEU A 236 27.32 0.60 5.17
CA LEU A 236 26.23 1.38 5.75
C LEU A 236 26.68 2.16 6.98
N LEU A 237 27.52 1.53 7.81
CA LEU A 237 28.09 2.07 9.05
C LEU A 237 29.63 2.06 8.97
N PRO A 238 30.27 3.17 8.62
CA PRO A 238 31.73 3.20 8.37
C PRO A 238 32.61 2.86 9.57
N GLN A 239 32.07 2.94 10.78
CA GLN A 239 32.82 2.68 12.02
C GLN A 239 32.39 1.41 12.76
N LEU A 240 31.86 0.42 12.03
CA LEU A 240 31.29 -0.83 12.54
C LEU A 240 32.12 -1.55 13.62
N ARG A 241 33.47 -1.39 13.64
CA ARG A 241 34.37 -2.24 14.42
C ARG A 241 35.00 -1.55 15.63
N THR A 242 34.87 -0.23 15.80
CA THR A 242 35.73 0.48 16.76
C THR A 242 35.04 1.20 17.90
N VAL A 243 33.81 1.70 17.71
CA VAL A 243 33.17 2.60 18.68
C VAL A 243 31.66 2.33 18.88
N LEU A 244 31.03 1.53 18.02
CA LEU A 244 29.60 1.34 18.01
C LEU A 244 29.18 0.09 18.80
N SER A 245 28.14 0.22 19.61
CA SER A 245 27.45 -0.89 20.27
C SER A 245 26.25 -1.33 19.46
N CYS A 246 26.19 -2.62 19.15
CA CYS A 246 25.09 -3.25 18.44
C CYS A 246 24.19 -4.00 19.42
N GLY A 247 22.90 -3.69 19.43
CA GLY A 247 21.89 -4.46 20.15
C GLY A 247 21.72 -5.88 19.62
N GLN A 248 20.70 -6.57 20.08
CA GLN A 248 20.37 -7.92 19.60
C GLN A 248 19.96 -7.89 18.11
N VAL A 249 20.57 -8.74 17.30
CA VAL A 249 20.18 -8.92 15.90
C VAL A 249 18.92 -9.75 15.82
N THR A 250 17.89 -9.20 15.19
CA THR A 250 16.60 -9.83 14.99
C THR A 250 16.39 -10.13 13.51
N ALA A 251 15.82 -11.30 13.20
CA ALA A 251 15.47 -11.70 11.85
C ALA A 251 13.96 -11.64 11.64
N CYS A 252 13.53 -11.10 10.51
CA CYS A 252 12.12 -11.15 10.09
C CYS A 252 11.98 -11.46 8.61
N ASP A 253 10.87 -12.10 8.24
CA ASP A 253 10.52 -12.35 6.83
C ASP A 253 10.14 -11.02 6.16
N ALA A 254 10.87 -10.64 5.14
CA ALA A 254 10.67 -9.43 4.34
C ALA A 254 10.21 -9.74 2.90
N SER A 255 9.77 -10.98 2.66
CA SER A 255 9.31 -11.42 1.34
C SER A 255 8.00 -10.74 0.94
N ALA A 256 7.88 -10.38 -0.33
CA ALA A 256 6.64 -9.86 -0.90
C ALA A 256 5.68 -10.98 -1.30
N TRP A 257 4.39 -10.85 -0.99
CA TRP A 257 3.35 -11.82 -1.30
C TRP A 257 1.96 -11.19 -1.29
N LEU A 258 1.02 -11.86 -1.94
CA LEU A 258 -0.40 -11.55 -1.96
C LEU A 258 -1.17 -12.79 -1.50
N ASP A 259 -2.17 -12.62 -0.64
CA ASP A 259 -3.08 -13.70 -0.25
C ASP A 259 -4.22 -13.78 -1.26
N GLU A 260 -4.40 -14.94 -1.88
CA GLU A 260 -5.40 -15.18 -2.93
C GLU A 260 -6.82 -15.31 -2.37
N GLU A 261 -6.94 -15.50 -1.04
CA GLU A 261 -8.20 -15.56 -0.31
C GLU A 261 -8.27 -14.44 0.74
N ALA A 262 -8.03 -13.19 0.29
CA ALA A 262 -8.00 -12.04 1.19
C ALA A 262 -9.38 -11.56 1.64
N VAL A 263 -10.46 -11.94 0.96
CA VAL A 263 -11.82 -11.53 1.31
C VAL A 263 -12.83 -12.65 1.06
N GLY A 264 -13.74 -12.83 2.00
CA GLY A 264 -14.85 -13.77 1.92
C GLY A 264 -16.19 -13.12 2.23
N PRO A 265 -17.25 -13.91 2.36
CA PRO A 265 -18.58 -13.41 2.63
C PRO A 265 -18.72 -12.76 4.02
N ASP A 266 -17.90 -13.14 4.97
CA ASP A 266 -17.97 -12.75 6.38
C ASP A 266 -16.59 -12.50 7.01
N TYR A 267 -15.55 -12.38 6.19
CA TYR A 267 -14.21 -12.02 6.64
C TYR A 267 -13.44 -11.21 5.60
N ILE A 268 -12.44 -10.48 6.08
CA ILE A 268 -11.46 -9.77 5.26
C ILE A 268 -10.09 -9.73 5.96
N LYS A 269 -9.02 -9.91 5.20
CA LYS A 269 -7.65 -9.72 5.67
C LYS A 269 -7.17 -8.34 5.27
N VAL A 270 -6.43 -7.65 6.13
CA VAL A 270 -5.93 -6.29 5.89
C VAL A 270 -4.44 -6.16 6.21
N GLY A 271 -3.77 -5.17 5.64
CA GLY A 271 -2.33 -4.96 5.83
C GLY A 271 -1.53 -6.19 5.45
N GLU A 272 -0.54 -6.53 6.27
CA GLU A 272 0.30 -7.70 6.01
C GLU A 272 -0.39 -9.05 6.23
N ALA A 273 -1.63 -9.11 6.69
CA ALA A 273 -2.44 -10.33 6.64
C ALA A 273 -2.99 -10.60 5.23
N ALA A 274 -3.22 -9.56 4.43
CA ALA A 274 -3.67 -9.66 3.04
C ALA A 274 -2.50 -9.62 2.04
N GLN A 275 -1.55 -8.72 2.22
CA GLN A 275 -0.49 -8.44 1.25
C GLN A 275 0.74 -7.86 1.92
N SER A 276 1.91 -8.31 1.50
CA SER A 276 3.18 -7.76 1.90
C SER A 276 3.99 -7.33 0.68
N PHE A 277 4.65 -6.19 0.80
CA PHE A 277 5.48 -5.62 -0.25
C PHE A 277 6.96 -5.85 0.00
N ASP A 278 7.74 -5.75 -1.06
CA ASP A 278 9.18 -5.65 -0.95
C ASP A 278 9.54 -4.36 -0.18
N PRO A 279 10.38 -4.43 0.86
CA PRO A 279 10.68 -3.29 1.72
C PRO A 279 11.38 -2.13 1.01
N LEU A 280 11.97 -2.36 -0.16
CA LEU A 280 12.70 -1.35 -0.92
C LEU A 280 11.81 -0.15 -1.30
N ALA A 281 10.50 -0.34 -1.46
CA ALA A 281 9.59 0.76 -1.78
C ALA A 281 9.11 1.54 -0.55
N SER A 282 9.48 1.16 0.68
CA SER A 282 9.12 1.87 1.92
C SER A 282 7.62 2.21 2.05
N MET A 283 6.73 1.27 1.69
CA MET A 283 5.28 1.50 1.63
C MET A 283 4.47 0.76 2.71
N GLY A 284 5.12 0.14 3.70
CA GLY A 284 4.45 -0.74 4.67
C GLY A 284 3.30 -0.06 5.42
N VAL A 285 3.55 1.06 6.10
CA VAL A 285 2.51 1.81 6.84
C VAL A 285 1.47 2.40 5.91
N GLN A 286 1.91 2.96 4.77
CA GLN A 286 1.00 3.51 3.77
C GLN A 286 0.00 2.47 3.28
N HIS A 287 0.48 1.28 2.95
CA HIS A 287 -0.36 0.15 2.53
C HIS A 287 -1.34 -0.28 3.63
N CYS A 288 -0.86 -0.37 4.88
CA CYS A 288 -1.73 -0.69 6.02
C CYS A 288 -2.92 0.27 6.12
N ILE A 289 -2.69 1.57 6.02
CA ILE A 289 -3.75 2.58 6.07
C ILE A 289 -4.69 2.46 4.87
N GLN A 290 -4.15 2.30 3.67
CA GLN A 290 -4.95 2.20 2.44
C GLN A 290 -5.82 0.95 2.39
N SER A 291 -5.25 -0.22 2.74
CA SER A 291 -6.00 -1.47 2.77
C SER A 291 -7.10 -1.44 3.84
N ALA A 292 -6.82 -0.89 5.02
CA ALA A 292 -7.79 -0.74 6.10
C ALA A 292 -8.97 0.15 5.70
N ARG A 293 -8.71 1.33 5.11
CA ARG A 293 -9.78 2.23 4.63
C ARG A 293 -10.68 1.56 3.59
N SER A 294 -10.07 0.90 2.60
CA SER A 294 -10.82 0.18 1.56
C SER A 294 -11.63 -0.99 2.13
N ALA A 295 -11.00 -1.78 3.00
CA ALA A 295 -11.65 -2.91 3.66
C ALA A 295 -12.84 -2.47 4.50
N SER A 296 -12.77 -1.34 5.19
CA SER A 296 -13.87 -0.84 6.02
C SER A 296 -15.12 -0.53 5.22
N VAL A 297 -14.96 0.07 4.02
CA VAL A 297 -16.09 0.32 3.11
C VAL A 297 -16.64 -1.00 2.54
N VAL A 298 -15.76 -1.96 2.23
CA VAL A 298 -16.16 -3.31 1.79
C VAL A 298 -16.97 -4.02 2.86
N VAL A 299 -16.49 -4.04 4.11
CA VAL A 299 -17.18 -4.64 5.25
C VAL A 299 -18.54 -3.99 5.47
N ASN A 300 -18.60 -2.66 5.47
CA ASN A 300 -19.85 -1.92 5.60
C ASN A 300 -20.86 -2.26 4.48
N THR A 301 -20.36 -2.40 3.23
CA THR A 301 -21.19 -2.81 2.10
C THR A 301 -21.74 -4.23 2.30
N ILE A 302 -20.88 -5.18 2.65
CA ILE A 302 -21.27 -6.58 2.85
C ILE A 302 -22.33 -6.70 3.95
N LEU A 303 -22.15 -6.00 5.08
CA LEU A 303 -23.05 -6.09 6.23
C LEU A 303 -24.39 -5.38 6.00
N ARG A 304 -24.39 -4.23 5.30
CA ARG A 304 -25.59 -3.40 5.15
C ARG A 304 -26.30 -3.54 3.82
N ARG A 305 -25.60 -4.06 2.78
CA ARG A 305 -26.13 -4.26 1.42
C ARG A 305 -25.83 -5.67 0.92
N PRO A 306 -26.49 -6.72 1.42
CA PRO A 306 -26.16 -8.11 1.06
C PRO A 306 -26.20 -8.38 -0.45
N GLY A 307 -27.05 -7.68 -1.22
CA GLY A 307 -27.11 -7.77 -2.68
C GLY A 307 -25.86 -7.25 -3.41
N SER A 308 -25.03 -6.42 -2.74
CA SER A 308 -23.79 -5.86 -3.30
C SER A 308 -22.53 -6.60 -2.82
N GLN A 309 -22.68 -7.73 -2.11
CA GLN A 309 -21.55 -8.47 -1.53
C GLN A 309 -20.53 -8.90 -2.60
N ALA A 310 -20.99 -9.42 -3.74
CA ALA A 310 -20.10 -9.87 -4.81
C ALA A 310 -19.26 -8.72 -5.38
N VAL A 311 -19.90 -7.57 -5.65
CA VAL A 311 -19.23 -6.36 -6.15
C VAL A 311 -18.22 -5.82 -5.14
N ALA A 312 -18.56 -5.81 -3.85
CA ALA A 312 -17.68 -5.36 -2.79
C ALA A 312 -16.41 -6.24 -2.67
N ARG A 313 -16.57 -7.57 -2.74
CA ARG A 313 -15.45 -8.51 -2.74
C ARG A 313 -14.57 -8.34 -3.96
N GLN A 314 -15.17 -8.27 -5.15
CA GLN A 314 -14.47 -8.03 -6.41
C GLN A 314 -13.63 -6.75 -6.37
N TYR A 315 -14.18 -5.66 -5.81
CA TYR A 315 -13.45 -4.41 -5.62
C TYR A 315 -12.17 -4.63 -4.81
N TYR A 316 -12.25 -5.35 -3.68
CA TYR A 316 -11.11 -5.54 -2.80
C TYR A 316 -10.03 -6.42 -3.45
N GLU A 317 -10.43 -7.51 -4.10
CA GLU A 317 -9.55 -8.42 -4.83
C GLU A 317 -8.79 -7.68 -5.95
N GLN A 318 -9.51 -6.96 -6.80
CA GLN A 318 -8.90 -6.16 -7.89
C GLN A 318 -7.93 -5.09 -7.36
N ARG A 319 -8.29 -4.46 -6.24
CA ARG A 319 -7.44 -3.45 -5.62
C ARG A 319 -6.13 -4.06 -5.10
N LEU A 320 -6.16 -5.21 -4.46
CA LEU A 320 -4.96 -5.90 -3.98
C LEU A 320 -4.08 -6.35 -5.15
N GLU A 321 -4.66 -6.95 -6.19
CA GLU A 321 -3.93 -7.35 -7.39
C GLU A 321 -3.24 -6.17 -8.08
N ARG A 322 -3.96 -5.07 -8.28
CA ARG A 322 -3.41 -3.86 -8.88
C ARG A 322 -2.28 -3.28 -8.03
N SER A 323 -2.46 -3.27 -6.71
CA SER A 323 -1.45 -2.81 -5.77
C SER A 323 -0.19 -3.67 -5.84
N ALA A 324 -0.34 -5.02 -5.90
CA ALA A 324 0.77 -5.96 -6.04
C ALA A 324 1.55 -5.72 -7.33
N TRP A 325 0.84 -5.58 -8.45
CA TRP A 325 1.44 -5.36 -9.76
C TRP A 325 2.22 -4.02 -9.81
N THR A 326 1.58 -2.92 -9.43
CA THR A 326 2.20 -1.59 -9.43
C THR A 326 3.47 -1.57 -8.59
N HIS A 327 3.41 -2.18 -7.40
CA HIS A 327 4.54 -2.25 -6.50
C HIS A 327 5.68 -3.11 -7.05
N ALA A 328 5.36 -4.27 -7.63
CA ALA A 328 6.35 -5.15 -8.24
C ALA A 328 7.08 -4.49 -9.41
N VAL A 329 6.36 -3.72 -10.25
CA VAL A 329 6.97 -2.95 -11.35
C VAL A 329 7.94 -1.89 -10.81
N ALA A 330 7.49 -1.08 -9.84
CA ALA A 330 8.31 -0.02 -9.26
C ALA A 330 9.57 -0.55 -8.57
N THR A 331 9.47 -1.64 -7.81
CA THR A 331 10.62 -2.24 -7.12
C THR A 331 11.63 -2.85 -8.08
N LYS A 332 11.17 -3.51 -9.15
CA LYS A 332 12.05 -4.05 -10.20
C LYS A 332 12.90 -2.96 -10.86
N GLU A 333 12.30 -1.82 -11.15
CA GLU A 333 13.01 -0.68 -11.70
C GLU A 333 14.10 -0.17 -10.75
N ILE A 334 13.80 -0.07 -9.45
CA ILE A 334 14.78 0.36 -8.44
C ILE A 334 15.92 -0.66 -8.31
N TYR A 335 15.62 -1.97 -8.28
CA TYR A 335 16.64 -3.02 -8.27
C TYR A 335 17.52 -2.99 -9.51
N GLY A 336 16.92 -2.73 -10.69
CA GLY A 336 17.65 -2.63 -11.97
C GLY A 336 18.61 -1.44 -12.08
N ARG A 337 18.43 -0.41 -11.25
CA ARG A 337 19.34 0.75 -11.18
C ARG A 337 20.57 0.53 -10.31
N SER A 338 20.65 -0.61 -9.61
CA SER A 338 21.81 -0.89 -8.76
C SER A 338 23.09 -1.08 -9.58
N VAL A 339 24.20 -0.57 -9.09
CA VAL A 339 25.54 -0.81 -9.65
C VAL A 339 25.88 -2.31 -9.73
N HIS A 340 25.18 -3.14 -8.96
CA HIS A 340 25.33 -4.59 -8.91
C HIS A 340 24.24 -5.36 -9.65
N ALA A 341 23.43 -4.71 -10.52
CA ALA A 341 22.25 -5.30 -11.19
C ALA A 341 22.53 -6.65 -11.87
N GLU A 342 23.74 -6.89 -12.36
CA GLU A 342 24.14 -8.12 -13.04
C GLU A 342 24.46 -9.30 -12.10
N LYS A 343 24.62 -9.06 -10.79
CA LYS A 343 24.91 -10.15 -9.83
C LYS A 343 23.64 -10.98 -9.54
N PRO A 344 23.75 -12.27 -9.16
CA PRO A 344 22.61 -13.18 -9.02
C PRO A 344 21.47 -12.66 -8.11
N PHE A 345 21.83 -12.10 -6.94
CA PHE A 345 20.87 -11.50 -6.00
C PHE A 345 20.00 -10.42 -6.65
N TRP A 346 20.63 -9.52 -7.39
CA TRP A 346 19.99 -8.39 -8.07
C TRP A 346 19.20 -8.84 -9.29
N ARG A 347 19.82 -9.68 -10.13
CA ARG A 347 19.19 -10.22 -11.34
C ARG A 347 17.87 -10.96 -11.04
N SER A 348 17.82 -11.73 -9.95
CA SER A 348 16.60 -12.44 -9.54
C SER A 348 15.46 -11.50 -9.16
N ARG A 349 15.75 -10.26 -8.75
CA ARG A 349 14.78 -9.22 -8.39
C ARG A 349 14.39 -8.33 -9.57
N CYS A 350 15.26 -8.24 -10.59
CA CYS A 350 14.94 -7.56 -11.85
C CYS A 350 14.21 -8.48 -12.84
N ALA A 351 14.52 -9.80 -12.83
CA ALA A 351 13.95 -10.79 -13.72
C ALA A 351 12.55 -11.24 -13.25
N GLY A 352 11.67 -11.53 -14.19
CA GLY A 352 10.36 -12.12 -13.93
C GLY A 352 9.22 -11.11 -14.07
N GLY A 353 8.66 -11.08 -15.26
CA GLY A 353 7.48 -10.34 -15.66
C GLY A 353 7.72 -9.78 -17.05
N ALA A 354 7.23 -10.47 -18.07
CA ALA A 354 7.11 -9.94 -19.41
C ALA A 354 6.08 -8.79 -19.39
N ALA A 355 6.57 -7.65 -19.02
CA ALA A 355 6.14 -6.34 -19.45
C ALA A 355 7.32 -5.43 -19.15
N ALA A 356 8.36 -5.51 -20.00
CA ALA A 356 9.15 -4.32 -20.20
C ALA A 356 8.12 -3.20 -20.36
N ALA A 357 8.18 -2.21 -19.46
CA ALA A 357 7.48 -0.97 -19.70
C ALA A 357 7.80 -0.61 -21.15
N ARG A 358 6.83 -0.78 -22.03
CA ARG A 358 6.84 -0.04 -23.27
C ARG A 358 6.85 1.40 -22.80
N VAL A 359 8.03 2.01 -22.78
CA VAL A 359 8.13 3.45 -22.85
C VAL A 359 7.11 3.80 -23.90
N GLU A 360 6.04 4.46 -23.52
CA GLU A 360 5.08 5.01 -24.48
C GLU A 360 5.95 5.79 -25.46
N ALA A 361 6.14 5.22 -26.65
CA ALA A 361 6.64 6.01 -27.76
C ALA A 361 5.69 7.19 -27.81
N HIS A 362 6.22 8.38 -27.58
CA HIS A 362 5.43 9.59 -27.68
C HIS A 362 4.68 9.48 -28.99
N PRO A 363 3.35 9.42 -29.01
CA PRO A 363 2.63 9.35 -30.25
C PRO A 363 3.07 10.55 -31.06
N MET A 364 3.52 10.32 -32.29
CA MET A 364 3.73 11.36 -33.26
C MET A 364 2.55 12.33 -33.15
N SER A 365 2.82 13.61 -33.01
CA SER A 365 1.84 14.66 -32.75
C SER A 365 0.68 14.52 -33.76
N ARG A 366 -0.42 13.94 -33.31
CA ARG A 366 -1.66 13.98 -34.08
C ARG A 366 -2.06 15.45 -34.20
N PRO A 367 -2.48 15.94 -35.38
CA PRO A 367 -2.98 17.30 -35.51
C PRO A 367 -4.07 17.52 -34.45
N LYS A 368 -3.99 18.62 -33.71
CA LYS A 368 -5.00 18.94 -32.69
C LYS A 368 -6.34 19.07 -33.38
N PRO A 369 -7.37 18.32 -32.95
CA PRO A 369 -8.69 18.41 -33.56
C PRO A 369 -9.24 19.83 -33.37
N VAL A 370 -9.90 20.34 -34.43
CA VAL A 370 -10.61 21.62 -34.39
C VAL A 370 -12.02 21.42 -33.83
N LEU A 371 -12.68 22.49 -33.39
CA LEU A 371 -14.02 22.39 -32.77
C LEU A 371 -15.06 21.70 -33.65
N SER A 372 -14.99 21.83 -34.97
CA SER A 372 -15.86 21.17 -35.92
C SER A 372 -15.52 19.71 -36.27
N THR A 373 -14.47 19.16 -35.64
CA THR A 373 -14.09 17.77 -35.89
C THR A 373 -15.13 16.80 -35.37
N PRO A 374 -15.69 15.90 -36.23
CA PRO A 374 -16.65 14.90 -35.78
C PRO A 374 -16.03 13.91 -34.80
N ILE A 375 -16.82 13.51 -33.81
CA ILE A 375 -16.43 12.57 -32.77
C ILE A 375 -17.42 11.42 -32.63
N HIS A 376 -16.93 10.31 -32.09
CA HIS A 376 -17.80 9.24 -31.62
C HIS A 376 -17.18 8.52 -30.41
N LEU A 377 -18.04 7.99 -29.55
CA LEU A 377 -17.65 7.18 -28.40
C LEU A 377 -17.27 5.77 -28.87
N ASP A 378 -16.08 5.31 -28.50
CA ASP A 378 -15.73 3.90 -28.62
C ASP A 378 -16.44 3.09 -27.51
N ARG A 379 -17.61 2.57 -27.81
CA ARG A 379 -18.43 1.81 -26.86
C ARG A 379 -17.75 0.54 -26.36
N SER A 380 -16.79 -0.01 -27.10
CA SER A 380 -16.03 -1.19 -26.63
C SER A 380 -15.14 -0.88 -25.43
N ARG A 381 -14.88 0.39 -25.18
CA ARG A 381 -14.11 0.88 -24.04
C ARG A 381 -14.95 1.23 -22.81
N VAL A 382 -16.26 1.15 -22.89
CA VAL A 382 -17.16 1.42 -21.75
C VAL A 382 -17.43 0.11 -21.02
N VAL A 383 -17.06 0.06 -19.75
CA VAL A 383 -17.20 -1.12 -18.88
C VAL A 383 -17.81 -0.72 -17.54
N GLU A 384 -18.35 -1.68 -16.84
CA GLU A 384 -18.82 -1.48 -15.46
C GLU A 384 -17.76 -2.05 -14.49
N VAL A 385 -17.39 -1.25 -13.49
CA VAL A 385 -16.39 -1.64 -12.50
C VAL A 385 -16.85 -1.31 -11.07
N PRO A 386 -16.41 -2.09 -10.07
CA PRO A 386 -16.70 -1.77 -8.69
C PRO A 386 -15.90 -0.54 -8.24
N CYS A 387 -16.55 0.43 -7.62
CA CYS A 387 -15.95 1.67 -7.13
C CYS A 387 -16.37 2.01 -5.71
N LEU A 388 -15.50 2.73 -4.99
CA LEU A 388 -15.89 3.35 -3.71
C LEU A 388 -16.77 4.56 -3.99
N CYS A 389 -18.00 4.54 -3.45
CA CYS A 389 -18.98 5.61 -3.55
C CYS A 389 -19.45 5.97 -2.13
N GLY A 390 -18.81 7.00 -1.53
CA GLY A 390 -19.02 7.32 -0.13
C GLY A 390 -18.67 6.13 0.77
N ASP A 391 -19.64 5.67 1.55
CA ASP A 391 -19.49 4.59 2.54
C ASP A 391 -19.74 3.18 1.97
N PHE A 392 -19.96 3.07 0.65
CA PHE A 392 -20.31 1.80 0.01
C PHE A 392 -19.48 1.53 -1.25
N VAL A 393 -19.41 0.26 -1.62
CA VAL A 393 -18.93 -0.16 -2.95
C VAL A 393 -20.13 -0.31 -3.86
N GLU A 394 -20.08 0.36 -5.02
CA GLU A 394 -21.15 0.33 -6.03
C GLU A 394 -20.54 0.08 -7.41
N PRO A 395 -21.28 -0.59 -8.32
CA PRO A 395 -20.88 -0.66 -9.71
C PRO A 395 -20.98 0.74 -10.35
N ARG A 396 -19.99 1.12 -11.15
CA ARG A 396 -19.95 2.39 -11.88
C ARG A 396 -19.45 2.17 -13.29
N LEU A 397 -19.95 2.96 -14.22
CA LEU A 397 -19.36 3.01 -15.55
C LEU A 397 -17.93 3.55 -15.46
N ALA A 398 -17.06 2.95 -16.24
CA ALA A 398 -15.68 3.34 -16.42
C ALA A 398 -15.31 3.27 -17.90
N VAL A 399 -14.30 4.02 -18.31
CA VAL A 399 -13.73 3.92 -19.63
C VAL A 399 -12.34 3.31 -19.58
N LEU A 400 -12.06 2.39 -20.50
CA LEU A 400 -10.74 1.77 -20.63
C LEU A 400 -9.78 2.77 -21.30
N ALA A 401 -8.81 3.26 -20.55
CA ALA A 401 -7.88 4.29 -21.01
C ALA A 401 -6.61 3.68 -21.62
N GLY A 402 -6.17 4.23 -22.75
CA GLY A 402 -4.92 3.85 -23.40
C GLY A 402 -4.92 2.43 -23.97
N THR A 403 -3.74 1.93 -24.34
CA THR A 403 -3.53 0.60 -24.93
C THR A 403 -3.65 -0.53 -23.93
N GLU A 404 -3.36 -0.27 -22.66
CA GLU A 404 -3.42 -1.26 -21.58
C GLU A 404 -4.83 -1.44 -21.00
N GLY A 405 -5.79 -0.58 -21.41
CA GLY A 405 -7.18 -0.71 -21.03
C GLY A 405 -7.45 -0.50 -19.53
N GLU A 406 -6.71 0.39 -18.86
CA GLU A 406 -7.00 0.70 -17.46
C GLU A 406 -8.38 1.34 -17.29
N PRO A 407 -9.25 0.79 -16.42
CA PRO A 407 -10.56 1.37 -16.19
C PRO A 407 -10.47 2.63 -15.33
N VAL A 408 -11.09 3.72 -15.83
CA VAL A 408 -11.20 5.01 -15.18
C VAL A 408 -12.68 5.32 -14.98
N ALA A 409 -13.14 5.31 -13.73
CA ALA A 409 -14.52 5.60 -13.36
C ALA A 409 -14.77 7.07 -12.99
N PHE A 410 -13.70 7.82 -12.65
CA PHE A 410 -13.76 9.24 -12.34
C PHE A 410 -12.61 9.97 -13.02
N LEU A 411 -12.90 11.07 -13.66
CA LEU A 411 -11.90 11.93 -14.32
C LEU A 411 -11.98 13.35 -13.75
N GLY A 412 -10.94 13.75 -13.01
CA GLY A 412 -10.93 15.05 -12.32
C GLY A 412 -12.03 15.21 -11.26
N GLY A 413 -12.45 14.10 -10.64
CA GLY A 413 -13.56 14.07 -9.67
C GLY A 413 -14.95 13.94 -10.30
N ILE A 414 -15.05 13.94 -11.64
CA ILE A 414 -16.32 13.82 -12.36
C ILE A 414 -16.57 12.35 -12.66
N PRO A 415 -17.74 11.79 -12.33
CA PRO A 415 -18.12 10.42 -12.68
C PRO A 415 -18.14 10.23 -14.21
N ILE A 416 -17.62 9.11 -14.68
CA ILE A 416 -17.53 8.80 -16.11
C ILE A 416 -18.89 8.65 -16.76
N ASP A 417 -19.92 8.19 -16.07
CA ASP A 417 -21.31 8.12 -16.58
C ASP A 417 -21.81 9.48 -17.07
N MET A 418 -21.52 10.56 -16.35
CA MET A 418 -21.85 11.93 -16.76
C MET A 418 -21.07 12.36 -18.02
N ILE A 419 -19.80 11.95 -18.11
CA ILE A 419 -18.95 12.24 -19.27
C ILE A 419 -19.42 11.44 -20.50
N VAL A 420 -19.76 10.17 -20.33
CA VAL A 420 -20.27 9.30 -21.39
C VAL A 420 -21.56 9.87 -21.95
N LEU A 421 -22.50 10.34 -21.10
CA LEU A 421 -23.71 11.01 -21.56
C LEU A 421 -23.39 12.25 -22.42
N ALA A 422 -22.46 13.10 -21.96
CA ALA A 422 -22.03 14.27 -22.72
C ALA A 422 -21.42 13.90 -24.09
N ILE A 423 -20.65 12.78 -24.19
CA ILE A 423 -20.10 12.32 -25.46
C ILE A 423 -21.20 11.81 -26.39
N VAL A 424 -22.18 11.05 -25.88
CA VAL A 424 -23.29 10.48 -26.68
C VAL A 424 -24.17 11.57 -27.28
N ASP A 425 -24.34 12.68 -26.57
CA ASP A 425 -25.15 13.83 -26.99
C ASP A 425 -24.37 14.83 -27.88
N SER A 426 -23.12 14.53 -28.26
CA SER A 426 -22.22 15.43 -28.99
C SER A 426 -21.86 14.84 -30.35
N GLU A 427 -21.91 15.65 -31.41
CA GLU A 427 -21.48 15.27 -32.76
C GLU A 427 -20.06 15.72 -33.07
N THR A 428 -19.60 16.81 -32.46
CA THR A 428 -18.31 17.43 -32.70
C THR A 428 -17.52 17.66 -31.40
N VAL A 429 -16.23 17.94 -31.52
CA VAL A 429 -15.39 18.38 -30.38
C VAL A 429 -15.96 19.62 -29.71
N GLY A 430 -16.53 20.55 -30.48
CA GLY A 430 -17.17 21.77 -29.98
C GLY A 430 -18.39 21.47 -29.10
N ASP A 431 -19.27 20.60 -29.59
CA ASP A 431 -20.46 20.20 -28.83
C ASP A 431 -20.10 19.51 -27.52
N LEU A 432 -19.08 18.62 -27.56
CA LEU A 432 -18.57 17.95 -26.36
C LEU A 432 -18.01 18.95 -25.36
N LEU A 433 -17.20 19.92 -25.82
CA LEU A 433 -16.65 20.95 -24.92
C LEU A 433 -17.77 21.76 -24.28
N GLU A 434 -18.78 22.20 -25.06
CA GLU A 434 -19.92 22.92 -24.50
C GLU A 434 -20.72 22.08 -23.50
N ALA A 435 -20.98 20.81 -23.80
CA ALA A 435 -21.65 19.89 -22.89
C ALA A 435 -20.88 19.71 -21.57
N LEU A 436 -19.55 19.54 -21.66
CA LEU A 436 -18.68 19.42 -20.49
C LEU A 436 -18.61 20.71 -19.67
N VAL A 437 -18.60 21.89 -20.32
CA VAL A 437 -18.63 23.20 -19.63
C VAL A 437 -19.95 23.42 -18.91
N ARG A 438 -21.09 23.11 -19.57
CA ARG A 438 -22.42 23.17 -18.95
C ARG A 438 -22.64 22.17 -17.83
N GLY A 439 -21.94 21.04 -17.89
CA GLY A 439 -21.97 19.98 -16.88
C GLY A 439 -21.01 20.23 -15.71
N GLN A 440 -20.57 19.15 -15.07
CA GLN A 440 -19.71 19.21 -13.88
C GLN A 440 -18.22 19.52 -14.16
N ALA A 441 -17.79 19.51 -15.44
CA ALA A 441 -16.39 19.70 -15.78
C ALA A 441 -15.94 21.18 -15.70
N GLY A 442 -16.84 22.13 -15.94
CA GLY A 442 -16.56 23.55 -15.81
C GLY A 442 -15.22 23.97 -16.43
N THR A 443 -14.34 24.57 -15.64
CA THR A 443 -12.99 24.98 -16.06
C THR A 443 -12.06 23.84 -16.49
N GLN A 444 -12.40 22.59 -16.19
CA GLN A 444 -11.62 21.40 -16.56
C GLN A 444 -12.03 20.81 -17.92
N ALA A 445 -13.09 21.30 -18.55
CA ALA A 445 -13.68 20.73 -19.76
C ALA A 445 -12.64 20.46 -20.88
N HIS A 446 -11.75 21.42 -21.15
CA HIS A 446 -10.70 21.25 -22.15
C HIS A 446 -9.72 20.12 -21.81
N ARG A 447 -9.33 19.98 -20.54
CA ARG A 447 -8.44 18.90 -20.09
C ARG A 447 -9.11 17.54 -20.17
N VAL A 448 -10.38 17.46 -19.80
CA VAL A 448 -11.21 16.25 -19.88
C VAL A 448 -11.36 15.83 -21.35
N CYS A 449 -11.77 16.74 -22.23
CA CYS A 449 -11.92 16.48 -23.66
C CYS A 449 -10.58 16.01 -24.30
N GLY A 450 -9.49 16.71 -24.04
CA GLY A 450 -8.17 16.32 -24.53
C GLY A 450 -7.76 14.92 -24.06
N TRP A 451 -7.96 14.62 -22.77
CA TRP A 451 -7.66 13.29 -22.21
C TRP A 451 -8.48 12.17 -22.88
N LEU A 452 -9.78 12.40 -23.12
CA LEU A 452 -10.67 11.42 -23.79
C LEU A 452 -10.19 11.08 -25.21
N ILE A 453 -9.74 12.08 -25.94
CA ILE A 453 -9.19 11.92 -27.30
C ILE A 453 -7.81 11.24 -27.26
N ASP A 454 -6.93 11.71 -26.40
CA ASP A 454 -5.56 11.16 -26.27
C ASP A 454 -5.57 9.69 -25.82
N LYS A 455 -6.49 9.32 -24.97
CA LYS A 455 -6.65 7.94 -24.49
C LYS A 455 -7.48 7.05 -25.41
N GLY A 456 -8.02 7.60 -26.51
CA GLY A 456 -8.79 6.87 -27.52
C GLY A 456 -10.19 6.45 -27.07
N VAL A 457 -10.71 7.06 -26.03
CA VAL A 457 -12.11 6.87 -25.57
C VAL A 457 -13.06 7.55 -26.55
N VAL A 458 -12.68 8.73 -27.00
CA VAL A 458 -13.33 9.48 -28.10
C VAL A 458 -12.46 9.34 -29.33
N GLN A 459 -13.04 8.80 -30.40
CA GLN A 459 -12.39 8.75 -31.70
C GLN A 459 -12.77 9.99 -32.50
N VAL A 460 -11.79 10.58 -33.15
CA VAL A 460 -11.96 11.73 -34.03
C VAL A 460 -11.83 11.28 -35.48
N SER A 461 -12.82 11.63 -36.30
CA SER A 461 -12.78 11.32 -37.73
C SER A 461 -11.73 12.20 -38.41
N ALA A 462 -10.87 11.60 -39.23
CA ALA A 462 -9.96 12.38 -40.06
C ALA A 462 -10.79 13.30 -40.96
N VAL A 463 -10.57 14.61 -40.84
CA VAL A 463 -11.12 15.58 -41.81
C VAL A 463 -10.45 15.29 -43.15
N CYS A 464 -11.18 14.66 -44.07
CA CYS A 464 -10.76 14.56 -45.45
C CYS A 464 -10.83 15.99 -46.01
N GLU A 465 -9.71 16.73 -46.02
CA GLU A 465 -9.63 17.96 -46.78
C GLU A 465 -9.85 17.60 -48.28
N GLN A 466 -11.05 17.84 -48.78
CA GLN A 466 -11.24 17.86 -50.23
C GLN A 466 -10.40 19.01 -50.79
N PRO A 467 -9.49 18.75 -51.72
CA PRO A 467 -8.79 19.84 -52.40
C PRO A 467 -9.82 20.77 -53.04
N ARG A 468 -9.80 22.02 -52.61
CA ARG A 468 -10.59 23.07 -53.29
C ARG A 468 -10.16 23.09 -54.76
N ARG A 469 -11.06 22.76 -55.66
CA ARG A 469 -10.91 22.97 -57.10
C ARG A 469 -10.99 24.45 -57.44
#